data_783560eeda23be2e2a1c5b988132886e
#
_entry.id   783560eeda23be2e2a1c5b988132886e
#
_cell.length_a   1.000
_cell.length_b   1.000
_cell.length_c   1.000
_cell.angle_alpha   90.00
_cell.angle_beta   90.00
_cell.angle_gamma   90.00
#
_symmetry.space_group_name_H-M   'P 1'
#
loop_
_entity.id
_entity.type
_entity.pdbx_description
1 polymer ?
#
loop_
_entity_poly.entity_id
_entity_poly.type
_entity_poly.pdbx_seq_one_letter_code
_entity_poly.pdbx_strand_id
1 'polypeptide(L)' 'MVYSRKNISNAGDRVILEQAEARELYRNWEWSKNRDLIRARLERAERIYGTGARDRIRAYMAQMRDGTLL' A
#
# COMPACT_ATOMS: atom_id res chain seq x y z
N MET A 1 7.88 20.04 13.23
CA MET A 1 7.93 20.01 12.40
C MET A 1 7.10 19.58 11.78
N VAL A 2 6.72 19.51 11.43
CA VAL A 2 5.95 19.23 10.96
C VAL A 2 5.86 18.75 9.91
N TYR A 3 5.48 18.11 9.57
CA TYR A 3 5.42 17.63 8.61
C TYR A 3 4.74 17.04 8.28
N SER A 4 4.44 16.84 8.12
CA SER A 4 4.13 16.13 7.67
C SER A 4 2.83 15.80 7.18
N ARG A 5 1.67 16.17 7.54
CA ARG A 5 0.47 15.97 6.92
C ARG A 5 0.48 16.47 5.55
N LYS A 6 1.13 17.50 5.22
CA LYS A 6 1.26 17.98 3.88
C LYS A 6 1.99 17.02 3.01
N ASN A 7 2.98 16.35 3.55
CA ASN A 7 3.72 15.37 2.79
C ASN A 7 2.85 14.21 2.38
N ILE A 8 1.95 13.82 3.26
CA ILE A 8 1.07 12.71 2.94
C ILE A 8 0.13 13.05 1.79
N SER A 9 -0.26 14.29 1.68
CA SER A 9 -1.14 14.69 0.59
C SER A 9 -0.37 14.87 -0.71
N ASN A 10 0.93 14.86 -0.69
CA ASN A 10 1.75 14.96 -1.89
C ASN A 10 1.69 13.64 -2.64
N ALA A 11 1.45 13.70 -3.94
CA ALA A 11 1.29 12.48 -4.74
C ALA A 11 2.54 11.61 -4.71
N GLY A 12 3.72 12.20 -4.74
CA GLY A 12 4.95 11.44 -4.69
C GLY A 12 5.11 10.72 -3.38
N ASP A 13 4.82 11.41 -2.28
CA ASP A 13 4.91 10.80 -0.97
C ASP A 13 3.89 9.67 -0.82
N ARG A 14 2.72 9.86 -1.41
CA ARG A 14 1.69 8.84 -1.35
C ARG A 14 2.14 7.58 -2.05
N VAL A 15 2.79 7.70 -3.19
CA VAL A 15 3.30 6.54 -3.92
C VAL A 15 4.29 5.78 -3.04
N ILE A 16 5.21 6.49 -2.40
CA ILE A 16 6.20 5.86 -1.54
C ILE A 16 5.55 5.12 -0.39
N LEU A 17 4.56 5.76 0.24
CA LEU A 17 3.88 5.14 1.36
C LEU A 17 3.07 3.92 0.94
N GLU A 18 2.41 4.02 -0.21
CA GLU A 18 1.62 2.90 -0.71
C GLU A 18 2.51 1.73 -1.10
N GLN A 19 3.66 2.01 -1.68
CA GLN A 19 4.59 0.93 -2.02
C GLN A 19 5.17 0.28 -0.77
N ALA A 20 5.44 1.09 0.26
CA ALA A 20 5.92 0.54 1.52
C ALA A 20 4.86 -0.36 2.16
N GLU A 21 3.61 0.07 2.12
CA GLU A 21 2.51 -0.73 2.64
C GLU A 21 2.39 -2.04 1.86
N ALA A 22 2.51 -1.96 0.55
CA ALA A 22 2.43 -3.16 -0.29
C ALA A 22 3.55 -4.14 0.05
N ARG A 23 4.76 -3.64 0.25
CA ARG A 23 5.88 -4.51 0.62
C ARG A 23 5.63 -5.20 1.94
N GLU A 24 5.12 -4.45 2.90
CA GLU A 24 4.84 -5.02 4.21
C GLU A 24 3.78 -6.09 4.13
N LEU A 25 2.70 -5.83 3.42
CA LEU A 25 1.63 -6.79 3.29
C LEU A 25 2.08 -8.04 2.56
N TYR A 26 2.81 -7.86 1.47
CA TYR A 26 3.27 -8.98 0.69
C TYR A 26 4.26 -9.84 1.47
N ARG A 27 5.18 -9.18 2.14
CA ARG A 27 6.23 -9.89 2.86
C ARG A 27 5.71 -10.61 4.09
N ASN A 28 4.84 -9.96 4.85
CA ASN A 28 4.40 -10.50 6.11
C ASN A 28 3.27 -11.50 6.00
N TRP A 29 2.44 -11.37 4.99
CA TRP A 29 1.25 -12.20 4.93
C TRP A 29 1.12 -13.01 3.66
N GLU A 30 2.10 -13.00 2.80
CA GLU A 30 2.06 -13.77 1.57
C GLU A 30 0.76 -13.60 0.83
N TRP A 31 0.73 -12.58 0.06
CA TRP A 31 -0.38 -12.10 -0.77
C TRP A 31 -1.67 -12.92 -0.73
N SER A 32 -1.68 -14.18 -1.07
CA SER A 32 -2.93 -14.91 -1.24
C SER A 32 -3.35 -15.73 -0.02
N LYS A 33 -2.53 -15.80 1.02
CA LYS A 33 -2.83 -16.66 2.15
C LYS A 33 -3.64 -16.03 3.25
N ASN A 34 -3.49 -14.74 3.46
CA ASN A 34 -4.19 -14.04 4.52
C ASN A 34 -5.09 -12.98 3.94
N ARG A 35 -6.01 -13.43 3.11
CA ARG A 35 -6.86 -12.51 2.36
C ARG A 35 -7.65 -11.55 3.23
N ASP A 36 -8.22 -12.05 4.32
CA ASP A 36 -9.04 -11.19 5.16
C ASP A 36 -8.22 -10.10 5.82
N LEU A 37 -7.02 -10.44 6.28
CA LEU A 37 -6.14 -9.45 6.88
C LEU A 37 -5.68 -8.44 5.84
N ILE A 38 -5.33 -8.91 4.67
CA ILE A 38 -4.90 -8.02 3.61
C ILE A 38 -6.04 -7.10 3.20
N ARG A 39 -7.24 -7.62 3.09
CA ARG A 39 -8.39 -6.80 2.74
C ARG A 39 -8.61 -5.70 3.77
N ALA A 40 -8.55 -6.05 5.05
CA ALA A 40 -8.74 -5.07 6.11
C ALA A 40 -7.69 -3.97 6.04
N ARG A 41 -6.44 -4.34 5.80
CA ARG A 41 -5.38 -3.36 5.70
C ARG A 41 -5.53 -2.50 4.46
N LEU A 42 -5.99 -3.06 3.37
CA LEU A 42 -6.21 -2.30 2.15
C LEU A 42 -7.34 -1.30 2.32
N GLU A 43 -8.40 -1.69 3.03
CA GLU A 43 -9.49 -0.77 3.29
C GLU A 43 -9.04 0.36 4.19
N ARG A 44 -8.20 0.03 5.16
CA ARG A 44 -7.65 1.06 6.02
C ARG A 44 -6.78 2.03 5.23
N ALA A 45 -5.98 1.50 4.32
CA ALA A 45 -5.13 2.34 3.49
C ALA A 45 -5.96 3.27 2.62
N GLU A 46 -7.10 2.79 2.15
CA GLU A 46 -7.98 3.63 1.36
C GLU A 46 -8.44 4.84 2.15
N ARG A 47 -8.72 4.65 3.43
CA ARG A 47 -9.13 5.76 4.28
C ARG A 47 -7.99 6.70 4.61
N ILE A 48 -6.80 6.15 4.78
CA ILE A 48 -5.65 6.96 5.19
C ILE A 48 -5.03 7.70 4.03
N TYR A 49 -4.84 7.03 2.90
CA TYR A 49 -4.09 7.58 1.78
C TYR A 49 -4.98 8.15 0.68
N GLY A 50 -6.28 7.89 0.75
CA GLY A 50 -7.19 8.47 -0.20
C GLY A 50 -7.78 7.47 -1.17
N THR A 51 -8.70 7.96 -1.99
CA THR A 51 -9.42 7.13 -2.94
C THR A 51 -8.46 6.46 -3.92
N GLY A 52 -8.66 5.20 -4.13
CA GLY A 52 -7.84 4.45 -5.08
C GLY A 52 -6.60 3.83 -4.48
N ALA A 53 -6.27 4.15 -3.22
CA ALA A 53 -5.07 3.61 -2.61
C ALA A 53 -5.11 2.09 -2.55
N ARG A 54 -6.27 1.53 -2.22
CA ARG A 54 -6.40 0.09 -2.15
C ARG A 54 -6.04 -0.57 -3.48
N ASP A 55 -6.55 -0.03 -4.57
CA ASP A 55 -6.28 -0.61 -5.87
C ASP A 55 -4.81 -0.47 -6.26
N ARG A 56 -4.22 0.67 -5.93
CA ARG A 56 -2.81 0.89 -6.25
C ARG A 56 -1.91 -0.05 -5.45
N ILE A 57 -2.23 -0.24 -4.17
CA ILE A 57 -1.43 -1.13 -3.33
C ILE A 57 -1.55 -2.55 -3.83
N ARG A 58 -2.75 -2.97 -4.20
CA ARG A 58 -2.93 -4.31 -4.75
C ARG A 58 -2.11 -4.49 -6.04
N ALA A 59 -2.07 -3.47 -6.87
CA ALA A 59 -1.29 -3.53 -8.09
C ALA A 59 0.20 -3.67 -7.78
N TYR A 60 0.69 -2.94 -6.77
CA TYR A 60 2.08 -3.05 -6.36
C TYR A 60 2.38 -4.46 -5.85
N MET A 61 1.47 -5.04 -5.07
CA MET A 61 1.67 -6.39 -4.57
C MET A 61 1.72 -7.41 -5.72
N ALA A 62 0.88 -7.21 -6.73
CA ALA A 62 0.90 -8.08 -7.89
C ALA A 62 2.22 -7.94 -8.64
N GLN A 63 2.75 -6.73 -8.73
CA GLN A 63 4.04 -6.52 -9.37
C GLN A 63 5.17 -7.19 -8.60
N MET A 64 5.09 -7.20 -7.28
CA MET A 64 6.07 -7.92 -6.48
C MET A 64 5.99 -9.41 -6.73
N ARG A 65 4.78 -9.94 -6.82
CA ARG A 65 4.60 -11.35 -7.10
C ARG A 65 5.20 -11.71 -8.45
N ASP A 66 5.05 -10.81 -9.42
CA ASP A 66 5.56 -11.04 -10.77
C ASP A 66 7.03 -10.70 -10.90
N GLY A 67 7.63 -10.11 -9.87
CA GLY A 67 9.04 -9.76 -9.91
C GLY A 67 9.36 -8.45 -10.57
N THR A 68 8.35 -7.62 -10.88
CA THR A 68 8.58 -6.35 -11.55
C THR A 68 8.76 -5.19 -10.58
N LEU A 69 8.38 -5.36 -9.32
CA LEU A 69 8.58 -4.34 -8.31
C LEU A 69 9.29 -4.98 -7.13
N LEU A 70 10.43 -4.45 -6.77
CA LEU A 70 11.21 -4.99 -5.66
C LEU A 70 11.08 -4.19 -4.39
#